data_77ac1b3767d6658737cd9164c29ad5a8
#
_entry.id   77ac1b3767d6658737cd9164c29ad5a8
#
_cell.length_a   1.000
_cell.length_b   1.000
_cell.length_c   1.000
_cell.angle_alpha   90.00
_cell.angle_beta   90.00
_cell.angle_gamma   90.00
#
_symmetry.space_group_name_H-M   'P 1'
#
loop_
_entity.id
_entity.type
_entity.pdbx_description
1 polymer ?
#
loop_
_entity_poly.entity_id
_entity_poly.type
_entity_poly.pdbx_seq_one_letter_code
_entity_poly.pdbx_strand_id
1 'polypeptide(L)'
;MAFKIDNDGNISMYQGDSGLITIRGLNPNKNFTVYFAIQDKNRKPIGNELAVNSNNNSYVIFQLLGDFTDLLTVKKDEQFATYYYGIKICEENSQREDTLTIGTNEMGNLNTITVYPKKVEGD
;
A
#
# COMPACT_ATOMS: atom_id res chain seq x y z
N MET A 1 15.50 -0.09 6.24
CA MET A 1 14.31 0.47 5.60
C MET A 1 14.20 0.02 4.17
N ALA A 2 13.18 -0.72 3.91
CA ALA A 2 13.06 -1.42 2.66
C ALA A 2 12.29 -0.68 1.58
N PHE A 3 11.44 0.28 1.96
CA PHE A 3 10.58 0.97 0.99
C PHE A 3 11.07 2.39 0.74
N LYS A 4 10.97 2.80 -0.52
CA LYS A 4 11.15 4.20 -0.90
C LYS A 4 9.80 4.70 -1.39
N ILE A 5 9.37 5.83 -0.86
CA ILE A 5 8.10 6.45 -1.24
C ILE A 5 8.43 7.85 -1.75
N ASP A 6 8.06 8.14 -3.00
CA ASP A 6 8.35 9.45 -3.57
C ASP A 6 7.26 10.46 -3.18
N ASN A 7 7.42 11.70 -3.63
CA ASN A 7 6.50 12.79 -3.28
C ASN A 7 5.10 12.60 -3.86
N ASP A 8 4.98 11.79 -4.89
CA ASP A 8 3.68 11.51 -5.52
C ASP A 8 3.00 10.29 -4.93
N GLY A 9 3.67 9.61 -3.98
CA GLY A 9 3.12 8.42 -3.34
C GLY A 9 3.48 7.11 -4.01
N ASN A 10 4.33 7.13 -5.04
CA ASN A 10 4.76 5.90 -5.68
C ASN A 10 5.80 5.20 -4.81
N ILE A 11 5.68 3.89 -4.70
CA ILE A 11 6.50 3.08 -3.80
C ILE A 11 7.46 2.22 -4.62
N SER A 12 8.67 2.05 -4.12
CA SER A 12 9.67 1.13 -4.68
C SER A 12 10.18 0.22 -3.59
N MET A 13 10.33 -1.07 -3.89
CA MET A 13 10.78 -2.04 -2.91
C MET A 13 11.39 -3.25 -3.60
N TYR A 14 12.09 -4.08 -2.82
CA TYR A 14 12.52 -5.41 -3.26
C TYR A 14 11.51 -6.44 -2.77
N GLN A 15 11.25 -7.44 -3.60
CA GLN A 15 10.35 -8.53 -3.22
C GLN A 15 10.83 -9.18 -1.92
N GLY A 16 9.90 -9.41 -1.01
CA GLY A 16 10.20 -10.08 0.26
C GLY A 16 10.70 -9.16 1.36
N ASP A 17 10.96 -7.90 1.07
CA ASP A 17 11.38 -6.95 2.09
C ASP A 17 10.18 -6.47 2.90
N SER A 18 10.42 -6.17 4.18
CA SER A 18 9.38 -5.57 5.02
C SER A 18 9.52 -4.06 5.06
N GLY A 19 8.44 -3.37 5.36
CA GLY A 19 8.46 -1.92 5.46
C GLY A 19 7.17 -1.38 6.05
N LEU A 20 7.14 -0.09 6.27
CA LEU A 20 6.00 0.61 6.87
C LEU A 20 5.46 1.65 5.91
N ILE A 21 4.14 1.75 5.86
CA ILE A 21 3.46 2.81 5.12
C ILE A 21 2.62 3.58 6.12
N THR A 22 2.84 4.89 6.24
CA THR A 22 2.14 5.75 7.17
C THR A 22 1.18 6.65 6.43
N ILE A 23 -0.08 6.64 6.85
CA ILE A 23 -1.11 7.53 6.31
C ILE A 23 -1.39 8.58 7.38
N ARG A 24 -1.19 9.85 7.05
CA ARG A 24 -1.30 10.98 7.99
C ARG A 24 -2.47 11.88 7.60
N GLY A 25 -2.78 12.81 8.49
CA GLY A 25 -3.79 13.82 8.22
C GLY A 25 -5.19 13.45 8.63
N LEU A 26 -5.36 12.40 9.45
CA LEU A 26 -6.66 12.03 9.97
C LEU A 26 -7.05 12.94 11.13
N ASN A 27 -8.35 13.16 11.28
CA ASN A 27 -8.86 13.95 12.38
C ASN A 27 -8.81 13.13 13.68
N PRO A 28 -8.00 13.54 14.69
CA PRO A 28 -7.86 12.76 15.92
C PRO A 28 -9.11 12.81 16.82
N ASN A 29 -10.09 13.66 16.50
CA ASN A 29 -11.34 13.70 17.24
C ASN A 29 -12.36 12.69 16.72
N LYS A 30 -12.00 11.97 15.66
CA LYS A 30 -12.85 10.95 15.05
C LYS A 30 -12.07 9.65 14.93
N ASN A 31 -12.81 8.57 14.80
CA ASN A 31 -12.20 7.26 14.63
C ASN A 31 -12.44 6.76 13.21
N PHE A 32 -11.38 6.28 12.57
CA PHE A 32 -11.46 5.81 11.19
C PHE A 32 -10.88 4.41 11.07
N THR A 33 -11.41 3.64 10.13
CA THR A 33 -10.75 2.43 9.66
C THR A 33 -10.21 2.72 8.26
N VAL A 34 -8.92 2.48 8.09
CA VAL A 34 -8.22 2.72 6.82
C VAL A 34 -7.88 1.38 6.20
N TYR A 35 -8.22 1.24 4.94
CA TYR A 35 -7.97 0.01 4.17
C TYR A 35 -6.89 0.26 3.13
N PHE A 36 -6.03 -0.72 2.94
CA PHE A 36 -4.96 -0.68 1.97
C PHE A 36 -4.99 -1.98 1.17
N ALA A 37 -5.01 -1.88 -0.15
CA ALA A 37 -5.07 -3.06 -1.01
C ALA A 37 -4.15 -2.88 -2.19
N ILE A 38 -3.56 -3.98 -2.64
CA ILE A 38 -2.68 -4.02 -3.81
C ILE A 38 -3.34 -4.84 -4.90
N GLN A 39 -3.17 -4.40 -6.14
CA GLN A 39 -3.67 -5.12 -7.31
C GLN A 39 -2.62 -5.10 -8.41
N ASP A 40 -2.70 -6.08 -9.30
CA ASP A 40 -1.82 -6.11 -10.46
C ASP A 40 -2.38 -5.23 -11.60
N LYS A 41 -1.70 -5.22 -12.74
CA LYS A 41 -2.12 -4.40 -13.88
C LYS A 41 -3.47 -4.81 -14.47
N ASN A 42 -3.94 -6.01 -14.16
CA ASN A 42 -5.25 -6.49 -14.59
C ASN A 42 -6.33 -6.29 -13.53
N ARG A 43 -6.01 -5.51 -12.48
CA ARG A 43 -6.89 -5.23 -11.35
C ARG A 43 -7.19 -6.46 -10.50
N LYS A 44 -6.34 -7.47 -10.59
CA LYS A 44 -6.49 -8.65 -9.76
C LYS A 44 -5.88 -8.38 -8.38
N PRO A 45 -6.62 -8.62 -7.30
CA PRO A 45 -6.08 -8.39 -5.95
C PRO A 45 -4.87 -9.28 -5.68
N ILE A 46 -3.87 -8.71 -5.03
CA ILE A 46 -2.69 -9.42 -4.58
C ILE A 46 -2.72 -9.44 -3.06
N GLY A 47 -2.82 -10.62 -2.49
CA GLY A 47 -2.94 -10.76 -1.05
C GLY A 47 -4.28 -10.28 -0.52
N ASN A 48 -4.37 -10.19 0.79
CA ASN A 48 -5.57 -9.72 1.45
C ASN A 48 -5.54 -8.21 1.64
N GLU A 49 -6.71 -7.60 1.63
CA GLU A 49 -6.83 -6.20 2.00
C GLU A 49 -6.41 -6.04 3.47
N LEU A 50 -5.63 -5.02 3.75
CA LEU A 50 -5.20 -4.70 5.10
C LEU A 50 -6.10 -3.61 5.66
N ALA A 51 -6.41 -3.70 6.95
CA ALA A 51 -7.25 -2.71 7.62
C ALA A 51 -6.62 -2.34 8.95
N VAL A 52 -6.56 -1.04 9.23
CA VAL A 52 -6.03 -0.53 10.49
C VAL A 52 -6.96 0.57 10.99
N ASN A 53 -7.30 0.52 12.28
CA ASN A 53 -8.12 1.54 12.91
C ASN A 53 -7.23 2.65 13.46
N SER A 54 -7.64 3.89 13.31
CA SER A 54 -6.84 5.02 13.73
C SER A 54 -6.81 5.20 15.25
N ASN A 55 -7.79 4.65 15.97
CA ASN A 55 -7.90 4.80 17.44
C ASN A 55 -7.81 6.25 17.88
N ASN A 56 -8.49 7.14 17.16
CA ASN A 56 -8.49 8.58 17.46
C ASN A 56 -7.10 9.20 17.39
N ASN A 57 -6.24 8.68 16.51
CA ASN A 57 -4.95 9.28 16.18
C ASN A 57 -5.04 9.98 14.83
N SER A 58 -4.09 10.85 14.56
CA SER A 58 -4.04 11.56 13.29
C SER A 58 -3.38 10.76 12.18
N TYR A 59 -3.03 9.51 12.45
CA TYR A 59 -2.33 8.67 11.48
C TYR A 59 -2.63 7.19 11.73
N VAL A 60 -2.35 6.38 10.70
CA VAL A 60 -2.29 4.92 10.81
C VAL A 60 -1.01 4.44 10.16
N ILE A 61 -0.52 3.29 10.60
CA ILE A 61 0.67 2.66 10.05
C ILE A 61 0.30 1.27 9.56
N PHE A 62 0.60 0.99 8.30
CA PHE A 62 0.50 -0.36 7.75
C PHE A 62 1.88 -0.98 7.76
N GLN A 63 1.99 -2.14 8.38
CA GLN A 63 3.23 -2.90 8.39
C GLN A 63 3.12 -4.01 7.35
N LEU A 64 3.95 -3.92 6.30
CA LEU A 64 4.00 -4.95 5.27
C LEU A 64 5.17 -5.84 5.57
N LEU A 65 4.87 -7.08 5.93
CA LEU A 65 5.89 -8.07 6.27
C LEU A 65 6.38 -8.81 5.03
N GLY A 66 7.52 -9.46 5.14
CA GLY A 66 8.12 -10.19 4.03
C GLY A 66 7.19 -11.21 3.41
N ASP A 67 6.39 -11.91 4.22
CA ASP A 67 5.42 -12.89 3.72
C ASP A 67 4.44 -12.25 2.74
N PHE A 68 4.00 -11.03 3.05
CA PHE A 68 3.04 -10.33 2.22
C PHE A 68 3.70 -9.78 0.96
N THR A 69 4.87 -9.13 1.10
CA THR A 69 5.55 -8.55 -0.06
C THR A 69 6.12 -9.61 -0.97
N ASP A 70 6.34 -10.82 -0.47
CA ASP A 70 6.79 -11.95 -1.29
C ASP A 70 5.74 -12.35 -2.33
N LEU A 71 4.48 -11.99 -2.12
CA LEU A 71 3.41 -12.22 -3.09
C LEU A 71 3.54 -11.32 -4.32
N LEU A 72 4.33 -10.25 -4.22
CA LEU A 72 4.56 -9.31 -5.31
C LEU A 72 5.68 -9.85 -6.21
N THR A 73 5.33 -10.82 -7.03
CA THR A 73 6.30 -11.57 -7.81
C THR A 73 6.87 -10.76 -8.97
N VAL A 74 8.12 -11.07 -9.31
CA VAL A 74 8.80 -10.51 -10.48
C VAL A 74 9.22 -11.68 -11.36
N LYS A 75 8.85 -11.66 -12.62
CA LYS A 75 9.19 -12.74 -13.55
C LYS A 75 10.70 -12.80 -13.77
N LYS A 76 11.22 -14.00 -14.04
CA LYS A 76 12.65 -14.21 -14.17
C LYS A 76 13.30 -13.39 -15.28
N ASP A 77 12.57 -13.13 -16.35
CA ASP A 77 13.06 -12.38 -17.49
C ASP A 77 12.79 -10.87 -17.38
N GLU A 78 12.23 -10.41 -16.25
CA GLU A 78 11.94 -9.01 -16.06
C GLU A 78 12.84 -8.42 -14.97
N GLN A 79 13.17 -7.15 -15.14
CA GLN A 79 14.03 -6.43 -14.19
C GLN A 79 13.22 -5.90 -13.00
N PHE A 80 11.93 -5.72 -13.19
CA PHE A 80 11.02 -5.27 -12.14
C PHE A 80 9.58 -5.59 -12.53
N ALA A 81 8.69 -5.52 -11.56
CA ALA A 81 7.26 -5.64 -11.81
C ALA A 81 6.54 -4.43 -11.25
N THR A 82 5.43 -4.07 -11.86
CA THR A 82 4.62 -2.93 -11.42
C THR A 82 3.29 -3.41 -10.90
N TYR A 83 2.97 -2.96 -9.70
CA TYR A 83 1.68 -3.18 -9.06
C TYR A 83 1.06 -1.82 -8.73
N TYR A 84 -0.17 -1.84 -8.25
CA TYR A 84 -0.89 -0.62 -7.92
C TYR A 84 -1.50 -0.78 -6.54
N TYR A 85 -1.72 0.32 -5.84
CA TYR A 85 -2.36 0.26 -4.54
C TYR A 85 -3.45 1.32 -4.43
N GLY A 86 -4.39 1.08 -3.53
CA GLY A 86 -5.44 2.03 -3.24
C GLY A 86 -5.66 2.11 -1.73
N ILE A 87 -6.17 3.23 -1.30
CA ILE A 87 -6.45 3.50 0.10
C ILE A 87 -7.88 4.00 0.22
N LYS A 88 -8.62 3.42 1.17
CA LYS A 88 -9.99 3.81 1.46
C LYS A 88 -10.11 4.12 2.94
N ILE A 89 -10.80 5.20 3.27
CA ILE A 89 -11.02 5.59 4.66
C ILE A 89 -12.51 5.55 4.96
N CYS A 90 -12.87 4.85 6.04
CA CYS A 90 -14.23 4.78 6.52
C CYS A 90 -14.30 5.36 7.93
N GLU A 91 -15.17 6.34 8.15
CA GLU A 91 -15.39 6.88 9.48
C GLU A 91 -16.28 5.90 10.26
N GLU A 92 -15.87 5.55 11.48
CA GLU A 92 -16.67 4.68 12.31
C GLU A 92 -17.99 5.33 12.73
N ASN A 93 -19.01 4.50 12.87
CA ASN A 93 -20.37 4.93 13.22
C ASN A 93 -20.99 5.85 12.16
N SER A 94 -20.44 5.84 10.97
CA SER A 94 -20.95 6.57 9.83
C SER A 94 -21.11 5.61 8.65
N GLN A 95 -22.09 5.88 7.81
CA GLN A 95 -22.23 5.11 6.57
C GLN A 95 -21.42 5.71 5.43
N ARG A 96 -20.63 6.73 5.74
CA ARG A 96 -19.76 7.37 4.75
C ARG A 96 -18.51 6.57 4.54
N GLU A 97 -18.19 6.35 3.29
CA GLU A 97 -16.93 5.76 2.87
C GLU A 97 -16.27 6.73 1.90
N ASP A 98 -15.10 7.19 2.26
CA ASP A 98 -14.37 8.13 1.41
C ASP A 98 -13.11 7.46 0.87
N THR A 99 -13.03 7.34 -0.44
CA THR A 99 -11.82 6.86 -1.09
C THR A 99 -10.88 8.04 -1.22
N LEU A 100 -9.68 7.93 -0.65
CA LEU A 100 -8.70 8.99 -0.76
C LEU A 100 -8.13 9.08 -2.15
N THR A 101 -7.76 10.30 -2.52
CA THR A 101 -7.01 10.52 -3.74
C THR A 101 -5.53 10.17 -3.58
N ILE A 102 -5.08 9.89 -2.35
CA ILE A 102 -3.76 9.32 -2.11
C ILE A 102 -3.74 7.96 -2.80
N GLY A 103 -2.75 7.72 -3.63
CA GLY A 103 -2.69 6.50 -4.42
C GLY A 103 -3.20 6.68 -5.83
N THR A 104 -3.63 7.90 -6.18
CA THR A 104 -3.98 8.22 -7.57
C THR A 104 -3.23 9.47 -8.00
N ASN A 105 -2.85 9.53 -9.27
CA ASN A 105 -2.23 10.73 -9.82
C ASN A 105 -3.32 11.69 -10.31
N GLU A 106 -2.90 12.83 -10.86
CA GLU A 106 -3.82 13.88 -11.31
C GLU A 106 -4.81 13.41 -12.36
N MET A 107 -4.49 12.34 -13.08
CA MET A 107 -5.35 11.79 -14.13
C MET A 107 -6.24 10.66 -13.62
N GLY A 108 -6.20 10.42 -12.30
CA GLY A 108 -7.03 9.38 -11.69
C GLY A 108 -6.44 7.98 -11.76
N ASN A 109 -5.22 7.83 -12.28
CA ASN A 109 -4.56 6.54 -12.30
C ASN A 109 -4.01 6.23 -10.91
N LEU A 110 -4.09 4.96 -10.50
CA LEU A 110 -3.57 4.54 -9.22
C LEU A 110 -2.05 4.72 -9.16
N ASN A 111 -1.55 5.03 -7.97
CA ASN A 111 -0.12 5.09 -7.75
C ASN A 111 0.48 3.69 -7.83
N THR A 112 1.74 3.63 -8.15
CA THR A 112 2.42 2.37 -8.45
C THR A 112 3.25 1.88 -7.29
N ILE A 113 3.45 0.56 -7.28
CA ILE A 113 4.46 -0.09 -6.47
C ILE A 113 5.39 -0.78 -7.46
N THR A 114 6.63 -0.31 -7.53
CA THR A 114 7.65 -0.93 -8.37
C THR A 114 8.42 -1.92 -7.51
N VAL A 115 8.41 -3.18 -7.91
CA VAL A 115 9.02 -4.26 -7.14
C VAL A 115 10.21 -4.80 -7.92
N TYR A 116 11.36 -4.84 -7.28
CA TYR A 116 12.58 -5.40 -7.85
C TYR A 116 12.78 -6.82 -7.33
N PRO A 117 13.40 -7.69 -8.11
CA PRO A 117 13.62 -9.07 -7.66
C PRO A 117 14.57 -9.10 -6.46
N LYS A 118 14.49 -10.17 -5.68
CA LYS A 118 15.36 -10.35 -4.52
C LYS A 118 16.82 -10.27 -4.96
N LYS A 119 17.61 -9.46 -4.26
CA LYS A 119 19.04 -9.36 -4.53
C LYS A 119 19.77 -10.62 -4.13
N VAL A 120 19.32 -11.23 -3.05
CA VAL A 120 19.89 -12.48 -2.54
C VAL A 120 18.76 -13.47 -2.41
N GLU A 121 18.92 -14.59 -3.10
CA GLU A 121 17.98 -15.67 -2.97
C GLU A 121 18.24 -16.33 -1.63
N GLY A 122 17.52 -15.89 -0.63
CA GLY A 122 17.56 -16.54 0.66
C GLY A 122 16.85 -17.86 0.56
N ASP A 123 17.41 -18.86 1.02
CA ASP A 123 16.78 -20.17 0.93
C ASP A 123 16.09 -20.57 2.16
#